data_8e4ff35e3c2605f1c5cb09d6b62cedab
#
_entry.id   8e4ff35e3c2605f1c5cb09d6b62cedab
#
_cell.length_a   1.000
_cell.length_b   1.000
_cell.length_c   1.000
_cell.angle_alpha   90.00
_cell.angle_beta   90.00
_cell.angle_gamma   90.00
#
_symmetry.space_group_name_H-M   'P 1'
#
loop_
_entity.id
_entity.type
_entity.pdbx_description
1 polymer ?
#
loop_
_entity_poly.entity_id
_entity_poly.type
_entity_poly.pdbx_seq_one_letter_code
_entity_poly.pdbx_strand_id
1 'polypeptide(L)' 'MKIIVNSKPFDVASHTLADILTEVGFHSSAIATAVNGQFVPKKSRADTPINSGDQIEIVAPMQGG' A
#
# COMPACT_ATOMS: atom_id res chain seq x y z
N MET A 1 -6.53 2.09 12.46
CA MET A 1 -5.11 2.08 12.85
C MET A 1 -4.33 3.08 12.02
N LYS A 2 -3.23 3.57 12.57
CA LYS A 2 -2.42 4.54 11.87
C LYS A 2 -1.27 3.87 11.13
N ILE A 3 -1.11 4.25 9.87
CA ILE A 3 -0.02 3.78 9.02
C ILE A 3 0.57 4.96 8.27
N ILE A 4 1.68 4.73 7.60
CA ILE A 4 2.33 5.76 6.80
C ILE A 4 2.35 5.29 5.36
N VAL A 5 1.80 6.10 4.47
CA VAL A 5 1.77 5.79 3.03
C VAL A 5 2.51 6.91 2.31
N ASN A 6 3.61 6.56 1.65
CA ASN A 6 4.45 7.53 0.94
C ASN A 6 4.79 8.72 1.83
N SER A 7 5.22 8.44 3.05
CA SER A 7 5.65 9.42 4.05
C SER A 7 4.53 10.27 4.62
N LYS A 8 3.28 9.92 4.37
CA LYS A 8 2.13 10.65 4.93
C LYS A 8 1.32 9.74 5.84
N PRO A 9 0.88 10.25 7.00
CA PRO A 9 0.07 9.45 7.90
C PRO A 9 -1.35 9.29 7.39
N PHE A 10 -1.88 8.07 7.56
CA PHE A 10 -3.27 7.76 7.25
C PHE A 10 -3.86 6.96 8.40
N ASP A 11 -5.13 7.21 8.69
CA ASP A 11 -5.87 6.41 9.64
C ASP A 11 -6.81 5.51 8.84
N VAL A 12 -6.61 4.21 8.92
CA VAL A 12 -7.34 3.26 8.08
C VAL A 12 -8.05 2.22 8.93
N ALA A 13 -9.14 1.68 8.39
CA ALA A 13 -9.90 0.61 9.03
C ALA A 13 -9.50 -0.77 8.51
N SER A 14 -8.93 -0.83 7.34
CA SER A 14 -8.57 -2.10 6.70
C SER A 14 -7.32 -2.71 7.32
N HIS A 15 -7.13 -4.02 7.09
CA HIS A 15 -6.05 -4.78 7.73
C HIS A 15 -5.11 -5.48 6.75
N THR A 16 -5.44 -5.53 5.47
CA THR A 16 -4.55 -6.10 4.45
C THR A 16 -4.07 -5.01 3.52
N LEU A 17 -2.92 -5.25 2.90
CA LEU A 17 -2.38 -4.28 1.95
C LEU A 17 -3.37 -4.01 0.82
N ALA A 18 -4.00 -5.05 0.27
CA ALA A 18 -4.96 -4.87 -0.82
C ALA A 18 -6.11 -3.95 -0.41
N ASP A 19 -6.68 -4.18 0.77
CA ASP A 19 -7.81 -3.39 1.22
C ASP A 19 -7.40 -1.96 1.57
N ILE A 20 -6.21 -1.79 2.13
CA ILE A 20 -5.71 -0.45 2.44
C ILE A 20 -5.51 0.37 1.17
N LEU A 21 -4.97 -0.25 0.12
CA LEU A 21 -4.81 0.46 -1.16
C LEU A 21 -6.13 0.98 -1.68
N THR A 22 -7.17 0.16 -1.61
CA THR A 22 -8.50 0.59 -2.00
C THR A 22 -9.02 1.71 -1.11
N GLU A 23 -8.82 1.58 0.18
CA GLU A 23 -9.31 2.57 1.15
C GLU A 23 -8.65 3.94 0.93
N VAL A 24 -7.36 3.98 0.64
CA VAL A 24 -6.66 5.26 0.44
C VAL A 24 -6.72 5.75 -1.00
N GLY A 25 -7.39 5.04 -1.88
CA GLY A 25 -7.69 5.55 -3.22
C GLY A 25 -6.78 5.07 -4.34
N PHE A 26 -5.97 4.07 -4.11
CA PHE A 26 -5.11 3.52 -5.16
C PHE A 26 -5.79 2.31 -5.79
N HIS A 27 -6.50 2.55 -6.88
CA HIS A 27 -7.31 1.49 -7.53
C HIS A 27 -6.63 0.85 -8.72
N SER A 28 -5.53 1.42 -9.20
CA SER A 28 -4.83 0.87 -10.36
C SER A 28 -4.04 -0.37 -9.97
N SER A 29 -4.09 -1.40 -10.82
CA SER A 29 -3.27 -2.59 -10.62
C SER A 29 -1.84 -2.37 -11.11
N ALA A 30 -1.56 -1.26 -11.75
CA ALA A 30 -0.25 -0.99 -12.35
C ALA A 30 0.74 -0.34 -11.37
N ILE A 31 0.45 -0.37 -10.09
CA ILE A 31 1.35 0.17 -9.09
C ILE A 31 2.26 -0.92 -8.52
N ALA A 32 3.40 -0.50 -7.99
CA ALA A 32 4.27 -1.36 -7.21
C ALA A 32 4.15 -0.97 -5.74
N THR A 33 4.22 -1.96 -4.85
CA THR A 33 4.05 -1.71 -3.42
C THR A 33 5.17 -2.34 -2.62
N ALA A 34 5.53 -1.69 -1.52
CA ALA A 34 6.46 -2.23 -0.54
C ALA A 34 5.93 -1.94 0.86
N VAL A 35 6.20 -2.83 1.78
CA VAL A 35 5.82 -2.67 3.19
C VAL A 35 7.09 -2.76 4.02
N ASN A 36 7.38 -1.70 4.76
CA ASN A 36 8.59 -1.62 5.59
C ASN A 36 9.85 -1.96 4.78
N GLY A 37 9.90 -1.47 3.54
CA GLY A 37 11.05 -1.65 2.67
C GLY A 37 11.08 -2.95 1.88
N GLN A 38 10.08 -3.81 2.03
CA GLN A 38 10.05 -5.09 1.32
C GLN A 38 8.99 -5.07 0.23
N PHE A 39 9.40 -5.39 -0.99
CA PHE A 39 8.49 -5.45 -2.12
C PHE A 39 7.38 -6.48 -1.90
N VAL A 40 6.16 -6.10 -2.24
CA VAL A 40 5.00 -7.00 -2.17
C VAL A 40 4.39 -7.08 -3.57
N PRO A 41 4.49 -8.23 -4.23
CA PRO A 41 3.89 -8.38 -5.55
C PRO A 41 2.37 -8.31 -5.50
N LYS A 42 1.77 -7.94 -6.61
CA LYS A 42 0.32 -7.76 -6.69
C LYS A 42 -0.46 -8.95 -6.13
N LYS A 43 -0.04 -10.15 -6.49
CA LYS A 43 -0.77 -11.37 -6.08
C LYS A 43 -0.71 -11.63 -4.58
N SER A 44 0.21 -11.00 -3.88
CA SER A 44 0.38 -11.21 -2.43
C SER A 44 -0.27 -10.13 -1.59
N ARG A 45 -0.81 -9.08 -2.20
CA ARG A 45 -1.35 -7.94 -1.44
C ARG A 45 -2.52 -8.32 -0.54
N ALA A 46 -3.39 -9.20 -1.03
CA ALA A 46 -4.56 -9.64 -0.25
C ALA A 46 -4.15 -10.50 0.94
N ASP A 47 -2.98 -11.12 0.88
CA ASP A 47 -2.48 -11.98 1.94
C ASP A 47 -1.43 -11.31 2.83
N THR A 48 -1.21 -10.02 2.64
CA THR A 48 -0.21 -9.27 3.41
C THR A 48 -0.90 -8.48 4.50
N PRO A 49 -0.79 -8.89 5.75
CA PRO A 49 -1.39 -8.14 6.85
C PRO A 49 -0.59 -6.88 7.13
N ILE A 50 -1.29 -5.83 7.50
CA ILE A 50 -0.69 -4.55 7.84
C ILE A 50 -0.98 -4.25 9.30
N ASN A 51 0.03 -3.78 10.01
CA ASN A 51 -0.06 -3.46 11.42
C ASN A 51 0.12 -1.97 11.63
N SER A 52 -0.36 -1.50 12.77
CA SER A 52 -0.21 -0.10 13.13
C SER A 52 1.26 0.31 13.09
N GLY A 53 1.52 1.44 12.48
CA GLY A 53 2.89 1.96 12.34
C GLY A 53 3.62 1.48 11.10
N ASP A 54 3.07 0.56 10.34
CA ASP A 54 3.73 0.09 9.13
C ASP A 54 3.88 1.20 8.11
N GLN A 55 4.97 1.15 7.37
CA GLN A 55 5.26 2.09 6.29
C GLN A 55 5.01 1.41 4.96
N ILE A 56 4.11 1.99 4.19
CA ILE A 56 3.76 1.48 2.87
C ILE A 56 4.26 2.46 1.82
N GLU A 57 4.94 1.92 0.81
CA GLU A 57 5.40 2.71 -0.32
C GLU A 57 4.67 2.27 -1.58
N ILE A 58 4.17 3.24 -2.31
CA ILE A 58 3.41 2.98 -3.53
C ILE A 58 4.05 3.78 -4.66
N VAL A 59 4.43 3.08 -5.73
CA VAL A 59 5.05 3.71 -6.88
C VAL A 59 4.18 3.44 -8.09
N ALA A 60 3.68 4.49 -8.72
CA ALA A 60 2.95 4.37 -9.96
C ALA A 60 3.94 4.43 -11.13
N PRO A 61 3.72 3.66 -12.19
CA PRO A 61 4.60 3.74 -13.34
C PRO A 61 4.53 5.12 -13.99
N MET A 62 5.67 5.56 -14.48
CA MET A 62 5.70 6.79 -15.25
C MET A 62 4.93 6.58 -16.54
N GLN A 63 4.02 7.48 -16.78
CA GLN A 63 3.33 7.46 -18.04
C GLN A 63 4.24 8.04 -19.09
N GLY A 64 4.70 7.25 -19.88
CA GLY A 64 5.55 7.53 -20.93
C GLY A 64 5.65 8.79 -21.43
N GLY A 65 5.39 8.71 -20.65
CA GLY A 65 5.65 9.70 -21.03
C GLY A 65 5.91 9.86 -21.45
#